data_91cdab4bb697ef882c6b40ef6c755f10
#
_entry.id   91cdab4bb697ef882c6b40ef6c755f10
#
_cell.length_a   1.000
_cell.length_b   1.000
_cell.length_c   1.000
_cell.angle_alpha   90.00
_cell.angle_beta   90.00
_cell.angle_gamma   90.00
#
_symmetry.space_group_name_H-M   'P 1'
#
loop_
_entity.id
_entity.type
_entity.pdbx_description
1 polymer ?
#
loop_
_entity_poly.entity_id
_entity_poly.type
_entity_poly.pdbx_seq_one_letter_code
_entity_poly.pdbx_strand_id
1 'polypeptide(L)'
;MDNKETQIENRYRRDLEIPCFQTDAAFLLKPAAFMDLAQEMAYHAATRLGFGYDDLQVHHTAWVLSRMHFKFNNPPRWRDRVSLFTWHKGTDGLMFLRDFELRQDGDTDFADKSKVLVSCTTSWIVMDTETRRLVRSEDVLNMIPFETQCHDNAI
;
A
#
# COMPACT_ATOMS: atom_id res chain seq x y z
N MET A 1 -12.42 -16.05 -9.12
CA MET A 1 -11.04 -15.59 -9.45
C MET A 1 -10.20 -15.77 -8.21
N ASP A 2 -9.20 -16.62 -8.28
CA ASP A 2 -8.27 -16.79 -7.17
C ASP A 2 -7.40 -15.54 -7.05
N ASN A 3 -7.76 -14.65 -6.14
CA ASN A 3 -6.88 -13.57 -5.68
C ASN A 3 -5.72 -14.21 -4.94
N LYS A 4 -4.74 -14.69 -5.67
CA LYS A 4 -3.54 -15.28 -5.08
C LYS A 4 -2.68 -14.17 -4.52
N GLU A 5 -2.84 -13.94 -3.23
CA GLU A 5 -2.00 -13.02 -2.47
C GLU A 5 -0.72 -13.78 -2.07
N THR A 6 0.42 -13.29 -2.51
CA THR A 6 1.73 -13.90 -2.24
C THR A 6 2.74 -12.84 -1.80
N GLN A 7 3.81 -13.28 -1.14
CA GLN A 7 4.95 -12.43 -0.80
C GLN A 7 6.09 -12.72 -1.78
N ILE A 8 6.65 -11.67 -2.39
CA ILE A 8 7.79 -11.75 -3.28
C ILE A 8 8.82 -10.69 -2.88
N GLU A 9 10.06 -11.09 -2.58
CA GLU A 9 11.15 -10.20 -2.19
C GLU A 9 10.74 -9.16 -1.12
N ASN A 10 10.09 -9.64 -0.06
CA ASN A 10 9.56 -8.82 1.03
C ASN A 10 8.50 -7.78 0.59
N ARG A 11 7.85 -8.01 -0.53
CA ARG A 11 6.70 -7.26 -0.99
C ARG A 11 5.45 -8.13 -0.96
N TYR A 12 4.35 -7.54 -0.55
CA TYR A 12 3.04 -8.17 -0.63
C TYR A 12 2.49 -7.98 -2.04
N ARG A 13 2.02 -9.04 -2.68
CA ARG A 13 1.52 -9.04 -4.07
C ARG A 13 0.07 -9.45 -4.13
N ARG A 14 -0.69 -8.78 -4.98
CA ARG A 14 -2.03 -9.17 -5.39
C ARG A 14 -2.19 -9.02 -6.89
N ASP A 15 -2.62 -10.08 -7.55
CA ASP A 15 -2.94 -10.06 -8.97
C ASP A 15 -4.43 -9.77 -9.15
N LEU A 16 -4.74 -8.91 -10.11
CA LEU A 16 -6.12 -8.52 -10.40
C LEU A 16 -6.31 -8.18 -11.87
N GLU A 17 -7.57 -8.23 -12.32
CA GLU A 17 -8.03 -7.70 -13.59
C GLU A 17 -8.76 -6.38 -13.32
N ILE A 18 -8.51 -5.36 -14.14
CA ILE A 18 -9.15 -4.05 -13.99
C ILE A 18 -10.62 -4.13 -14.46
N PRO A 19 -11.61 -4.00 -13.57
CA PRO A 19 -13.01 -4.04 -13.94
C PRO A 19 -13.49 -2.72 -14.54
N CYS A 20 -14.56 -2.75 -15.31
CA CYS A 20 -15.10 -1.57 -15.99
C CYS A 20 -15.40 -0.40 -15.05
N PHE A 21 -15.98 -0.66 -13.88
CA PHE A 21 -16.38 0.38 -12.94
C PHE A 21 -15.20 1.13 -12.29
N GLN A 22 -13.99 0.59 -12.37
CA GLN A 22 -12.76 1.24 -11.91
C GLN A 22 -12.12 2.12 -12.99
N THR A 23 -12.69 2.17 -14.19
CA THR A 23 -12.14 2.94 -15.31
C THR A 23 -13.00 4.16 -15.66
N ASP A 24 -12.37 5.14 -16.28
CA ASP A 24 -13.01 6.36 -16.78
C ASP A 24 -13.61 6.18 -18.19
N ALA A 25 -14.09 7.26 -18.81
CA ALA A 25 -14.68 7.26 -20.14
C ALA A 25 -13.68 6.87 -21.25
N ALA A 26 -12.37 6.97 -21.00
CA ALA A 26 -11.31 6.50 -21.88
C ALA A 26 -10.87 5.06 -21.58
N PHE A 27 -11.57 4.37 -20.68
CA PHE A 27 -11.26 3.02 -20.19
C PHE A 27 -9.93 2.91 -19.44
N LEU A 28 -9.45 4.00 -18.87
CA LEU A 28 -8.23 4.04 -18.06
C LEU A 28 -8.58 3.95 -16.56
N LEU A 29 -7.74 3.26 -15.80
CA LEU A 29 -7.89 3.17 -14.34
C LEU A 29 -7.97 4.57 -13.72
N LYS A 30 -9.04 4.82 -12.97
CA LYS A 30 -9.25 6.09 -12.27
C LYS A 30 -8.30 6.23 -11.07
N PRO A 31 -7.77 7.44 -10.80
CA PRO A 31 -6.99 7.69 -9.59
C PRO A 31 -7.70 7.28 -8.30
N ALA A 32 -8.98 7.59 -8.14
CA ALA A 32 -9.75 7.19 -6.97
C ALA A 32 -9.82 5.66 -6.81
N ALA A 33 -10.01 4.92 -7.91
CA ALA A 33 -10.02 3.47 -7.89
C ALA A 33 -8.66 2.88 -7.47
N PHE A 34 -7.55 3.48 -7.93
CA PHE A 34 -6.21 3.10 -7.47
C PHE A 34 -6.05 3.35 -5.96
N MET A 35 -6.55 4.47 -5.44
CA MET A 35 -6.49 4.78 -4.00
C MET A 35 -7.24 3.73 -3.18
N ASP A 36 -8.41 3.29 -3.63
CA ASP A 36 -9.19 2.24 -2.96
C ASP A 36 -8.43 0.90 -2.96
N LEU A 37 -7.84 0.52 -4.10
CA LEU A 37 -7.02 -0.68 -4.21
C LEU A 37 -5.79 -0.63 -3.29
N ALA A 38 -5.11 0.51 -3.25
CA ALA A 38 -3.92 0.71 -2.41
C ALA A 38 -4.27 0.62 -0.91
N GLN A 39 -5.37 1.23 -0.51
CA GLN A 39 -5.82 1.18 0.88
C GLN A 39 -6.19 -0.24 1.31
N GLU A 40 -6.93 -0.97 0.48
CA GLU A 40 -7.28 -2.36 0.75
C GLU A 40 -6.03 -3.25 0.84
N MET A 41 -5.07 -3.07 -0.06
CA MET A 41 -3.78 -3.76 -0.02
C MET A 41 -2.98 -3.45 1.25
N ALA A 42 -2.97 -2.19 1.68
CA ALA A 42 -2.30 -1.77 2.92
C ALA A 42 -2.90 -2.49 4.13
N TYR A 43 -4.22 -2.58 4.19
CA TYR A 43 -4.93 -3.31 5.24
C TYR A 43 -4.51 -4.78 5.30
N HIS A 44 -4.58 -5.49 4.19
CA HIS A 44 -4.20 -6.91 4.14
C HIS A 44 -2.73 -7.14 4.48
N ALA A 45 -1.83 -6.33 3.92
CA ALA A 45 -0.40 -6.44 4.17
C ALA A 45 -0.06 -6.17 5.65
N ALA A 46 -0.64 -5.14 6.24
CA ALA A 46 -0.43 -4.81 7.65
C ALA A 46 -0.97 -5.89 8.58
N THR A 47 -2.15 -6.43 8.28
CA THR A 47 -2.77 -7.52 9.06
C THR A 47 -1.89 -8.76 9.07
N ARG A 48 -1.29 -9.13 7.94
CA ARG A 48 -0.37 -10.28 7.86
C ARG A 48 0.89 -10.09 8.69
N LEU A 49 1.34 -8.86 8.85
CA LEU A 49 2.57 -8.55 9.59
C LEU A 49 2.33 -8.26 11.08
N GLY A 50 1.07 -8.33 11.54
CA GLY A 50 0.71 -8.15 12.94
C GLY A 50 0.61 -6.68 13.38
N PHE A 51 0.45 -5.75 12.46
CA PHE A 51 0.22 -4.33 12.77
C PHE A 51 -0.99 -3.74 11.99
N GLY A 52 -1.98 -4.58 11.73
CA GLY A 52 -3.23 -4.19 11.10
C GLY A 52 -4.18 -3.46 12.04
N TYR A 53 -5.40 -3.25 11.56
CA TYR A 53 -6.44 -2.52 12.31
C TYR A 53 -6.73 -3.15 13.68
N ASP A 54 -6.96 -4.45 13.72
CA ASP A 54 -7.30 -5.14 14.98
C ASP A 54 -6.15 -5.13 15.98
N ASP A 55 -4.91 -5.23 15.49
CA ASP A 55 -3.71 -5.17 16.34
C ASP A 55 -3.60 -3.80 17.03
N LEU A 56 -3.88 -2.72 16.31
CA LEU A 56 -3.85 -1.37 16.88
C LEU A 56 -5.02 -1.12 17.84
N GLN A 57 -6.19 -1.69 17.57
CA GLN A 57 -7.37 -1.50 18.42
C GLN A 57 -7.17 -2.01 19.86
N VAL A 58 -6.35 -3.04 20.05
CA VAL A 58 -5.99 -3.55 21.39
C VAL A 58 -5.31 -2.46 22.23
N HIS A 59 -4.64 -1.52 21.61
CA HIS A 59 -3.95 -0.39 22.24
C HIS A 59 -4.73 0.93 22.13
N HIS A 60 -6.02 0.88 21.78
CA HIS A 60 -6.87 2.06 21.54
C HIS A 60 -6.27 3.04 20.53
N THR A 61 -5.64 2.52 19.48
CA THR A 61 -5.02 3.30 18.42
C THR A 61 -5.55 2.91 17.06
N ALA A 62 -5.37 3.77 16.07
CA ALA A 62 -5.76 3.53 14.69
C ALA A 62 -4.80 4.17 13.71
N TRP A 63 -4.68 3.54 12.52
CA TRP A 63 -3.99 4.11 11.39
C TRP A 63 -4.81 5.24 10.77
N VAL A 64 -4.14 6.34 10.45
CA VAL A 64 -4.72 7.45 9.68
C VAL A 64 -3.80 7.74 8.50
N LEU A 65 -4.36 7.67 7.29
CA LEU A 65 -3.65 8.05 6.09
C LEU A 65 -3.50 9.57 6.05
N SER A 66 -2.27 10.04 6.08
CA SER A 66 -1.95 11.49 6.08
C SER A 66 -1.71 12.03 4.68
N ARG A 67 -0.95 11.30 3.88
CA ARG A 67 -0.58 11.71 2.52
C ARG A 67 -0.53 10.52 1.59
N MET A 68 -0.89 10.77 0.34
CA MET A 68 -0.71 9.83 -0.75
C MET A 68 -0.16 10.60 -1.95
N HIS A 69 1.03 10.21 -2.40
CA HIS A 69 1.65 10.72 -3.61
C HIS A 69 1.74 9.60 -4.63
N PHE A 70 1.15 9.78 -5.79
CA PHE A 70 1.18 8.77 -6.85
C PHE A 70 1.48 9.37 -8.21
N LYS A 71 2.11 8.57 -9.06
CA LYS A 71 2.44 8.88 -10.44
C LYS A 71 1.79 7.85 -11.35
N PHE A 72 0.93 8.32 -12.24
CA PHE A 72 0.32 7.54 -13.31
C PHE A 72 1.21 7.64 -14.54
N ASN A 73 2.15 6.70 -14.71
CA ASN A 73 3.08 6.71 -15.84
C ASN A 73 2.40 6.15 -17.10
N ASN A 74 1.72 5.02 -16.95
CA ASN A 74 0.97 4.34 -18.00
C ASN A 74 -0.20 3.58 -17.37
N PRO A 75 -1.28 4.26 -17.00
CA PRO A 75 -2.38 3.64 -16.29
C PRO A 75 -2.99 2.49 -17.09
N PRO A 76 -3.29 1.35 -16.44
CA PRO A 76 -3.88 0.22 -17.12
C PRO A 76 -5.31 0.51 -17.57
N ARG A 77 -5.78 -0.29 -18.52
CA ARG A 77 -7.11 -0.19 -19.11
C ARG A 77 -8.06 -1.23 -18.53
N TRP A 78 -9.33 -1.04 -18.79
CA TRP A 78 -10.32 -2.08 -18.56
C TRP A 78 -9.88 -3.41 -19.17
N ARG A 79 -10.03 -4.50 -18.41
CA ARG A 79 -9.63 -5.88 -18.71
C ARG A 79 -8.12 -6.17 -18.66
N ASP A 80 -7.29 -5.17 -18.44
CA ASP A 80 -5.87 -5.45 -18.24
C ASP A 80 -5.65 -6.26 -16.96
N ARG A 81 -4.75 -7.23 -17.05
CA ARG A 81 -4.28 -7.98 -15.89
C ARG A 81 -3.03 -7.31 -15.36
N VAL A 82 -3.02 -7.10 -14.05
CA VAL A 82 -1.95 -6.37 -13.37
C VAL A 82 -1.58 -7.04 -12.06
N SER A 83 -0.38 -6.75 -11.59
CA SER A 83 0.11 -7.12 -10.26
C SER A 83 0.35 -5.86 -9.45
N LEU A 84 -0.31 -5.75 -8.30
CA LEU A 84 -0.11 -4.68 -7.35
C LEU A 84 0.80 -5.17 -6.24
N PHE A 85 1.89 -4.43 -5.98
CA PHE A 85 2.85 -4.69 -4.93
C PHE A 85 2.81 -3.60 -3.88
N THR A 86 3.03 -3.96 -2.60
CA THR A 86 3.18 -3.01 -1.51
C THR A 86 4.20 -3.50 -0.49
N TRP A 87 4.89 -2.56 0.13
CA TRP A 87 5.86 -2.83 1.21
C TRP A 87 5.94 -1.67 2.18
N HIS A 88 6.17 -2.00 3.45
CA HIS A 88 6.52 -1.02 4.46
C HIS A 88 8.01 -0.69 4.34
N LYS A 89 8.36 0.58 4.23
CA LYS A 89 9.74 1.00 4.03
C LYS A 89 10.37 1.80 5.18
N GLY A 90 9.70 1.84 6.32
CA GLY A 90 10.24 2.44 7.53
C GLY A 90 9.48 3.66 8.00
N THR A 91 10.14 4.48 8.80
CA THR A 91 9.57 5.66 9.43
C THR A 91 10.33 6.92 9.03
N ASP A 92 9.64 8.04 8.99
CA ASP A 92 10.20 9.38 8.85
C ASP A 92 9.50 10.31 9.86
N GLY A 93 10.18 10.61 10.98
CA GLY A 93 9.59 11.32 12.10
C GLY A 93 8.38 10.59 12.68
N LEU A 94 7.21 11.21 12.61
CA LEU A 94 5.94 10.62 13.06
C LEU A 94 5.28 9.71 12.04
N MET A 95 5.79 9.71 10.81
CA MET A 95 5.16 9.01 9.69
C MET A 95 5.70 7.60 9.53
N PHE A 96 4.81 6.68 9.23
CA PHE A 96 5.12 5.34 8.71
C PHE A 96 4.93 5.36 7.20
N LEU A 97 5.93 4.89 6.47
CA LEU A 97 5.96 4.98 5.01
C LEU A 97 5.66 3.62 4.38
N ARG A 98 4.78 3.63 3.40
CA ARG A 98 4.42 2.46 2.60
C ARG A 98 4.38 2.83 1.14
N ASP A 99 5.02 2.00 0.33
CA ASP A 99 5.06 2.17 -1.12
C ASP A 99 4.20 1.14 -1.84
N PHE A 100 3.82 1.48 -3.06
CA PHE A 100 3.05 0.66 -3.97
C PHE A 100 3.58 0.79 -5.39
N GLU A 101 3.62 -0.32 -6.10
CA GLU A 101 3.85 -0.36 -7.55
C GLU A 101 2.80 -1.23 -8.22
N LEU A 102 2.15 -0.67 -9.23
CA LEU A 102 1.28 -1.42 -10.13
C LEU A 102 2.06 -1.74 -11.39
N ARG A 103 2.14 -3.01 -11.73
CA ARG A 103 2.90 -3.54 -12.87
C ARG A 103 2.01 -4.43 -13.72
N GLN A 104 2.46 -4.77 -14.92
CA GLN A 104 1.79 -5.80 -15.73
C GLN A 104 1.81 -7.14 -15.00
N ASP A 105 0.84 -7.98 -15.27
CA ASP A 105 0.68 -9.30 -14.65
C ASP A 105 1.98 -10.11 -14.69
N GLY A 106 2.46 -10.50 -13.51
CA GLY A 106 3.66 -11.30 -13.36
C GLY A 106 4.99 -10.58 -13.52
N ASP A 107 5.02 -9.27 -13.77
CA ASP A 107 6.28 -8.52 -13.82
C ASP A 107 6.86 -8.33 -12.41
N THR A 108 8.00 -8.95 -12.17
CA THR A 108 8.75 -8.90 -10.90
C THR A 108 10.16 -8.30 -11.06
N ASP A 109 10.42 -7.65 -12.18
CA ASP A 109 11.70 -6.95 -12.42
C ASP A 109 11.69 -5.58 -11.73
N PHE A 110 11.80 -5.58 -10.40
CA PHE A 110 11.74 -4.37 -9.58
C PHE A 110 12.87 -3.37 -9.85
N ALA A 111 13.96 -3.80 -10.46
CA ALA A 111 15.05 -2.93 -10.84
C ALA A 111 14.67 -2.04 -12.04
N ASP A 112 13.83 -2.52 -12.93
CA ASP A 112 13.36 -1.75 -14.09
C ASP A 112 12.14 -0.90 -13.74
N LYS A 113 12.38 0.32 -13.31
CA LYS A 113 11.31 1.28 -12.96
C LYS A 113 10.54 1.80 -14.18
N SER A 114 11.05 1.62 -15.39
CA SER A 114 10.37 2.05 -16.63
C SER A 114 9.10 1.23 -16.90
N LYS A 115 8.99 0.03 -16.33
CA LYS A 115 7.83 -0.88 -16.44
C LYS A 115 6.73 -0.61 -15.44
N VAL A 116 6.93 0.30 -14.49
CA VAL A 116 5.91 0.63 -13.47
C VAL A 116 4.79 1.43 -14.11
N LEU A 117 3.57 0.88 -14.04
CA LEU A 117 2.37 1.53 -14.59
C LEU A 117 1.91 2.68 -13.70
N VAL A 118 1.83 2.42 -12.39
CA VAL A 118 1.50 3.41 -11.37
C VAL A 118 2.42 3.19 -10.17
N SER A 119 3.03 4.24 -9.68
CA SER A 119 3.82 4.23 -8.45
C SER A 119 3.17 5.12 -7.39
N CYS A 120 3.31 4.74 -6.12
CA CYS A 120 2.69 5.46 -5.03
C CYS A 120 3.54 5.36 -3.75
N THR A 121 3.63 6.48 -3.04
CA THR A 121 4.13 6.52 -1.66
C THR A 121 3.02 7.06 -0.75
N THR A 122 2.76 6.37 0.34
CA THR A 122 1.81 6.77 1.37
C THR A 122 2.51 7.04 2.69
N SER A 123 2.03 8.04 3.41
CA SER A 123 2.50 8.40 4.74
C SER A 123 1.36 8.25 5.73
N TRP A 124 1.58 7.45 6.75
CA TRP A 124 0.58 7.09 7.75
C TRP A 124 1.01 7.58 9.12
N ILE A 125 0.03 7.95 9.93
CA ILE A 125 0.22 8.27 11.35
C ILE A 125 -0.63 7.35 12.19
N VAL A 126 -0.25 7.17 13.45
CA VAL A 126 -1.08 6.48 14.45
C VAL A 126 -1.70 7.51 15.37
N MET A 127 -2.97 7.38 15.59
CA MET A 127 -3.75 8.25 16.48
C MET A 127 -4.34 7.43 17.62
N ASP A 128 -4.27 7.97 18.83
CA ASP A 128 -5.04 7.47 19.97
C ASP A 128 -6.51 7.79 19.74
N THR A 129 -7.37 6.76 19.79
CA THR A 129 -8.79 6.88 19.46
C THR A 129 -9.62 7.56 20.54
N GLU A 130 -9.12 7.59 21.78
CA GLU A 130 -9.80 8.22 22.92
C GLU A 130 -9.42 9.70 23.04
N THR A 131 -8.12 9.98 23.02
CA THR A 131 -7.61 11.35 23.20
C THR A 131 -7.53 12.15 21.91
N ARG A 132 -7.61 11.50 20.75
CA ARG A 132 -7.45 12.07 19.40
C ARG A 132 -6.07 12.69 19.18
N ARG A 133 -5.08 12.26 19.93
CA ARG A 133 -3.68 12.74 19.82
C ARG A 133 -2.86 11.79 18.97
N LEU A 134 -1.86 12.34 18.29
CA LEU A 134 -0.88 11.55 17.56
C LEU A 134 0.00 10.75 18.54
N VAL A 135 0.25 9.49 18.17
CA VAL A 135 1.20 8.63 18.88
C VAL A 135 2.53 8.66 18.14
N ARG A 136 3.63 8.87 18.86
CA ARG A 136 4.97 8.90 18.24
C ARG A 136 5.31 7.52 17.66
N SER A 137 6.03 7.50 16.55
CA SER A 137 6.44 6.25 15.91
C SER A 137 7.19 5.30 16.83
N GLU A 138 8.06 5.84 17.70
CA GLU A 138 8.78 5.05 18.70
C GLU A 138 7.84 4.34 19.68
N ASP A 139 6.81 5.05 20.15
CA ASP A 139 5.83 4.49 21.07
C ASP A 139 4.99 3.40 20.40
N VAL A 140 4.64 3.58 19.13
CA VAL A 140 3.95 2.55 18.32
C VAL A 140 4.81 1.30 18.20
N LEU A 141 6.09 1.43 17.84
CA LEU A 141 7.02 0.32 17.69
C LEU A 141 7.31 -0.40 19.01
N ASN A 142 7.21 0.29 20.14
CA ASN A 142 7.30 -0.33 21.46
C ASN A 142 6.05 -1.16 21.80
N MET A 143 4.86 -0.71 21.37
CA MET A 143 3.61 -1.45 21.57
C MET A 143 3.50 -2.65 20.61
N ILE A 144 3.82 -2.42 19.33
CA ILE A 144 3.70 -3.41 18.25
C ILE A 144 5.01 -3.38 17.44
N PRO A 145 6.00 -4.22 17.79
CA PRO A 145 7.26 -4.28 17.04
C PRO A 145 7.03 -4.83 15.63
N PHE A 146 7.46 -4.09 14.63
CA PHE A 146 7.53 -4.57 13.25
C PHE A 146 8.70 -3.93 12.52
N GLU A 147 9.22 -4.62 11.52
CA GLU A 147 10.43 -4.22 10.80
C GLU A 147 10.10 -3.66 9.42
N THR A 148 11.03 -2.88 8.89
CA THR A 148 11.01 -2.47 7.49
C THR A 148 11.13 -3.71 6.60
N GLN A 149 10.20 -3.87 5.66
CA GLN A 149 10.20 -5.00 4.74
C GLN A 149 11.20 -4.82 3.60
N CYS A 150 11.26 -3.62 3.06
CA CYS A 150 12.07 -3.32 1.88
C CYS A 150 12.43 -1.83 1.88
N HIS A 151 13.65 -1.50 1.48
CA HIS A 151 14.14 -0.12 1.41
C HIS A 151 14.01 0.49 0.01
N ASP A 152 13.47 -0.25 -0.94
CA ASP A 152 13.23 0.25 -2.30
C ASP A 152 12.21 1.39 -2.30
N ASN A 153 12.34 2.31 -3.25
CA ASN A 153 11.44 3.45 -3.40
C ASN A 153 10.61 3.29 -4.67
N ALA A 154 9.30 3.44 -4.55
CA ALA A 154 8.39 3.50 -5.70
C ALA A 154 8.48 4.87 -6.41
N ILE A 155 8.72 5.94 -5.65
CA ILE A 155 8.88 7.30 -6.14
C ILE A 155 10.15 7.91 -5.57
#